data_2e13678f43a1c7c972f7731d5a1751b1
#
_entry.id   2e13678f43a1c7c972f7731d5a1751b1
#
_cell.length_a   1.000
_cell.length_b   1.000
_cell.length_c   1.000
_cell.angle_alpha   90.00
_cell.angle_beta   90.00
_cell.angle_gamma   90.00
#
_symmetry.space_group_name_H-M   'P 1'
#
loop_
_entity.id
_entity.type
_entity.pdbx_description
1 polymer ?
#
loop_
_entity_poly.entity_id
_entity_poly.type
_entity_poly.pdbx_seq_one_letter_code
_entity_poly.pdbx_strand_id
1 'polypeptide(L)'
;MANTRKTVEEFKDVIWEEASRRWGEEFTVKDVVYHLIESGIIHPKTLRNHMLFIDFDIFLIQNKGHIGHTFMDLSIKHHISEKQCRNIIYKQRYKKLKQHNIIEEY
;
A
#
# COMPACT_ATOMS: atom_id res chain seq x y z
N MET A 1 -18.62 11.90 -12.78
CA MET A 1 -17.56 11.21 -12.03
C MET A 1 -17.72 9.70 -12.13
N ALA A 2 -16.63 8.99 -12.33
CA ALA A 2 -16.67 7.54 -12.33
C ALA A 2 -17.10 7.02 -10.96
N ASN A 3 -17.98 6.03 -10.93
CA ASN A 3 -18.36 5.35 -9.69
C ASN A 3 -17.21 4.42 -9.28
N THR A 4 -16.40 4.87 -8.32
CA THR A 4 -15.24 4.14 -7.84
C THR A 4 -15.60 2.75 -7.33
N ARG A 5 -16.73 2.63 -6.64
CA ARG A 5 -17.20 1.35 -6.09
C ARG A 5 -17.50 0.36 -7.21
N LYS A 6 -18.19 0.82 -8.26
CA LYS A 6 -18.48 -0.01 -9.42
C LYS A 6 -17.20 -0.48 -10.11
N THR A 7 -16.26 0.44 -10.30
CA THR A 7 -14.96 0.13 -10.91
C THR A 7 -14.21 -0.94 -10.11
N VAL A 8 -14.18 -0.81 -8.78
CA VAL A 8 -13.52 -1.79 -7.90
C VAL A 8 -14.19 -3.16 -8.02
N GLU A 9 -15.52 -3.20 -8.04
CA GLU A 9 -16.26 -4.47 -8.17
C GLU A 9 -15.99 -5.14 -9.52
N GLU A 10 -16.00 -4.39 -10.60
CA GLU A 10 -15.68 -4.90 -11.93
C GLU A 10 -14.23 -5.40 -12.00
N PHE A 11 -13.30 -4.63 -11.43
CA PHE A 11 -11.89 -4.99 -11.39
C PHE A 11 -11.67 -6.29 -10.60
N LYS A 12 -12.33 -6.42 -9.46
CA LYS A 12 -12.27 -7.63 -8.65
C LYS A 12 -12.66 -8.87 -9.47
N ASP A 13 -13.74 -8.77 -10.23
CA ASP A 13 -14.21 -9.88 -11.04
C ASP A 13 -13.22 -10.22 -12.15
N VAL A 14 -12.63 -9.22 -12.78
CA VAL A 14 -11.60 -9.41 -13.82
C VAL A 14 -10.39 -10.13 -13.22
N ILE A 15 -9.92 -9.68 -12.06
CA ILE A 15 -8.75 -10.28 -11.40
C ILE A 15 -9.04 -11.69 -10.95
N TRP A 16 -10.24 -11.97 -10.44
CA TRP A 16 -10.66 -13.32 -10.09
C TRP A 16 -10.55 -14.26 -11.29
N GLU A 17 -11.10 -13.83 -12.42
CA GLU A 17 -11.07 -14.63 -13.65
C GLU A 17 -9.65 -14.88 -14.14
N GLU A 18 -8.82 -13.85 -14.17
CA GLU A 18 -7.43 -13.96 -14.59
C GLU A 18 -6.61 -14.88 -13.69
N ALA A 19 -6.77 -14.74 -12.37
CA ALA A 19 -6.06 -15.55 -11.40
C ALA A 19 -6.52 -17.01 -11.46
N SER A 20 -7.83 -17.24 -11.59
CA SER A 20 -8.39 -18.58 -11.73
C SER A 20 -7.86 -19.29 -12.99
N ARG A 21 -7.74 -18.54 -14.07
CA ARG A 21 -7.23 -19.08 -15.35
C ARG A 21 -5.76 -19.44 -15.25
N ARG A 22 -4.98 -18.66 -14.47
CA ARG A 22 -3.53 -18.86 -14.34
C ARG A 22 -3.16 -19.94 -13.33
N TRP A 23 -3.85 -20.00 -12.18
CA TRP A 23 -3.50 -20.89 -11.06
C TRP A 23 -4.61 -21.84 -10.63
N GLY A 24 -5.76 -21.82 -11.28
CA GLY A 24 -6.93 -22.61 -10.87
C GLY A 24 -7.73 -21.87 -9.79
N GLU A 25 -8.89 -22.43 -9.44
CA GLU A 25 -9.82 -21.77 -8.51
C GLU A 25 -9.33 -21.70 -7.06
N GLU A 26 -8.28 -22.43 -6.72
CA GLU A 26 -7.68 -22.44 -5.38
C GLU A 26 -6.50 -21.46 -5.24
N PHE A 27 -6.42 -20.46 -6.10
CA PHE A 27 -5.36 -19.49 -6.02
C PHE A 27 -5.40 -18.71 -4.68
N THR A 28 -4.23 -18.24 -4.23
CA THR A 28 -4.06 -17.56 -2.96
C THR A 28 -3.97 -16.04 -3.14
N VAL A 29 -4.07 -15.30 -2.04
CA VAL A 29 -3.82 -13.85 -2.05
C VAL A 29 -2.40 -13.55 -2.57
N LYS A 30 -1.43 -14.40 -2.23
CA LYS A 30 -0.05 -14.26 -2.72
C LYS A 30 -0.02 -14.30 -4.25
N ASP A 31 -0.75 -15.24 -4.85
CA ASP A 31 -0.83 -15.37 -6.30
C ASP A 31 -1.43 -14.11 -6.94
N VAL A 32 -2.48 -13.56 -6.33
CA VAL A 32 -3.12 -12.33 -6.80
C VAL A 32 -2.14 -11.17 -6.77
N VAL A 33 -1.38 -11.02 -5.69
CA VAL A 33 -0.39 -9.94 -5.56
C VAL A 33 0.68 -10.07 -6.64
N TYR A 34 1.20 -11.27 -6.86
CA TYR A 34 2.16 -11.53 -7.95
C TYR A 34 1.59 -11.16 -9.31
N HIS A 35 0.36 -11.55 -9.57
CA HIS A 35 -0.30 -11.25 -10.84
C HIS A 35 -0.41 -9.74 -11.06
N LEU A 36 -0.81 -8.98 -10.04
CA LEU A 36 -0.93 -7.53 -10.12
C LEU A 36 0.41 -6.86 -10.41
N ILE A 37 1.49 -7.35 -9.80
CA ILE A 37 2.84 -6.82 -10.02
C ILE A 37 3.32 -7.14 -11.44
N GLU A 38 3.20 -8.40 -11.85
CA GLU A 38 3.66 -8.86 -13.18
C GLU A 38 2.89 -8.19 -14.31
N SER A 39 1.62 -7.89 -14.08
CA SER A 39 0.78 -7.18 -15.06
C SER A 39 1.03 -5.66 -15.09
N GLY A 40 1.88 -5.15 -14.21
CA GLY A 40 2.17 -3.73 -14.12
C GLY A 40 1.07 -2.88 -13.49
N ILE A 41 0.04 -3.52 -12.92
CA ILE A 41 -1.07 -2.81 -12.27
C ILE A 41 -0.61 -2.19 -10.95
N ILE A 42 0.23 -2.91 -10.20
CA ILE A 42 0.81 -2.41 -8.96
C ILE A 42 2.32 -2.45 -9.07
N HIS A 43 2.97 -1.33 -8.76
CA HIS A 43 4.43 -1.26 -8.70
C HIS A 43 4.91 -1.74 -7.33
N PRO A 44 6.00 -2.54 -7.25
CA PRO A 44 6.56 -2.97 -5.96
C PRO A 44 6.84 -1.83 -4.99
N LYS A 45 7.19 -0.67 -5.50
CA LYS A 45 7.41 0.54 -4.73
C LYS A 45 6.15 0.97 -3.94
N THR A 46 4.97 0.79 -4.52
CA THR A 46 3.70 1.08 -3.86
C THR A 46 3.51 0.18 -2.63
N LEU A 47 3.86 -1.09 -2.76
CA LEU A 47 3.78 -2.04 -1.65
C LEU A 47 4.77 -1.68 -0.55
N ARG A 48 6.00 -1.32 -0.91
CA ARG A 48 7.01 -0.89 0.05
C ARG A 48 6.55 0.34 0.82
N ASN A 49 5.98 1.33 0.13
CA ASN A 49 5.52 2.55 0.75
C ASN A 49 4.39 2.29 1.74
N HIS A 50 3.49 1.36 1.39
CA HIS A 50 2.42 0.95 2.30
C HIS A 50 2.97 0.30 3.57
N MET A 51 3.92 -0.62 3.43
CA MET A 51 4.57 -1.27 4.58
C MET A 51 5.35 -0.28 5.43
N LEU A 52 6.01 0.69 4.80
CA LEU A 52 6.71 1.75 5.50
C LEU A 52 5.75 2.57 6.38
N PHE A 53 4.57 2.86 5.84
CA PHE A 53 3.53 3.60 6.56
C PHE A 53 3.04 2.82 7.81
N ILE A 54 2.83 1.51 7.66
CA ILE A 54 2.43 0.64 8.77
C ILE A 54 3.55 0.59 9.83
N ASP A 55 4.79 0.36 9.40
CA ASP A 55 5.95 0.27 10.29
C ASP A 55 6.21 1.57 11.04
N PHE A 56 5.92 2.72 10.42
CA PHE A 56 6.08 4.00 11.07
C PHE A 56 5.30 4.08 12.39
N ASP A 57 4.04 3.69 12.37
CA ASP A 57 3.20 3.73 13.56
C ASP A 57 3.71 2.76 14.64
N ILE A 58 4.12 1.57 14.22
CA ILE A 58 4.67 0.56 15.13
C ILE A 58 5.95 1.05 15.78
N PHE A 59 6.90 1.55 14.97
CA PHE A 59 8.18 2.02 15.47
C PHE A 59 8.06 3.29 16.31
N LEU A 60 7.11 4.17 15.97
CA LEU A 60 6.87 5.37 16.76
C LEU A 60 6.43 5.02 18.19
N ILE A 61 5.57 4.03 18.32
CA ILE A 61 5.14 3.53 19.63
C ILE A 61 6.33 2.91 20.38
N GLN A 62 7.11 2.07 19.70
CA GLN A 62 8.30 1.44 20.29
C GLN A 62 9.33 2.46 20.75
N ASN A 63 9.46 3.56 20.05
CA ASN A 63 10.39 4.65 20.37
C ASN A 63 9.76 5.73 21.25
N LYS A 64 8.60 5.44 21.84
CA LYS A 64 7.90 6.35 22.77
C LYS A 64 7.64 7.74 22.18
N GLY A 65 7.32 7.78 20.88
CA GLY A 65 7.03 9.02 20.17
C GLY A 65 8.24 9.77 19.65
N HIS A 66 9.44 9.21 19.76
CA HIS A 66 10.66 9.85 19.29
C HIS A 66 10.77 9.71 17.76
N ILE A 67 10.47 10.81 17.05
CA ILE A 67 10.37 10.81 15.58
C ILE A 67 11.71 10.53 14.91
N GLY A 68 12.80 11.13 15.40
CA GLY A 68 14.14 10.95 14.82
C GLY A 68 14.58 9.49 14.83
N HIS A 69 14.44 8.81 15.96
CA HIS A 69 14.77 7.39 16.07
C HIS A 69 13.88 6.53 15.19
N THR A 70 12.61 6.91 15.08
CA THR A 70 11.66 6.19 14.25
C THR A 70 12.07 6.20 12.77
N PHE A 71 12.44 7.36 12.24
CA PHE A 71 12.91 7.45 10.86
C PHE A 71 14.25 6.75 10.64
N MET A 72 15.12 6.74 11.64
CA MET A 72 16.37 5.99 11.58
C MET A 72 16.08 4.48 11.46
N ASP A 73 15.20 3.96 12.29
CA ASP A 73 14.81 2.54 12.27
C ASP A 73 14.16 2.15 10.94
N LEU A 74 13.29 3.00 10.42
CA LEU A 74 12.67 2.77 9.10
C LEU A 74 13.70 2.74 7.98
N SER A 75 14.65 3.66 8.02
CA SER A 75 15.74 3.74 7.05
C SER A 75 16.54 2.44 7.02
N ILE A 76 16.85 1.91 8.19
CA ILE A 76 17.62 0.67 8.32
C ILE A 76 16.81 -0.52 7.79
N LYS A 77 15.55 -0.65 8.21
CA LYS A 77 14.71 -1.79 7.81
C LYS A 77 14.45 -1.82 6.31
N HIS A 78 14.13 -0.68 5.72
CA HIS A 78 13.70 -0.60 4.32
C HIS A 78 14.83 -0.25 3.34
N HIS A 79 16.04 -0.04 3.83
CA HIS A 79 17.22 0.26 3.00
C HIS A 79 17.04 1.50 2.12
N ILE A 80 16.43 2.54 2.67
CA ILE A 80 16.29 3.84 2.02
C ILE A 80 16.71 4.93 3.01
N SER A 81 16.99 6.15 2.50
CA SER A 81 17.44 7.24 3.37
C SER A 81 16.34 7.72 4.30
N GLU A 82 16.73 8.31 5.44
CA GLU A 82 15.79 8.92 6.38
C GLU A 82 14.96 10.01 5.70
N LYS A 83 15.59 10.81 4.85
CA LYS A 83 14.92 11.86 4.09
C LYS A 83 13.82 11.29 3.19
N GLN A 84 14.14 10.19 2.51
CA GLN A 84 13.17 9.50 1.65
C GLN A 84 12.02 8.92 2.47
N CYS A 85 12.31 8.35 3.64
CA CYS A 85 11.29 7.85 4.55
C CYS A 85 10.33 8.97 4.96
N ARG A 86 10.87 10.13 5.35
CA ARG A 86 10.06 11.30 5.73
C ARG A 86 9.15 11.76 4.61
N ASN A 87 9.70 11.88 3.41
CA ASN A 87 8.93 12.31 2.25
C ASN A 87 7.79 11.37 1.94
N ILE A 88 8.04 10.06 1.99
CA ILE A 88 7.02 9.03 1.73
C ILE A 88 5.91 9.08 2.78
N ILE A 89 6.28 9.13 4.06
CA ILE A 89 5.31 9.13 5.17
C ILE A 89 4.41 10.36 5.10
N TYR A 90 4.97 11.55 4.92
CA TYR A 90 4.18 12.78 4.88
C TYR A 90 3.26 12.84 3.65
N LYS A 91 3.74 12.40 2.49
CA LYS A 91 2.92 12.30 1.28
C LYS A 91 1.75 11.34 1.46
N GLN A 92 2.01 10.17 2.04
CA GLN A 92 1.00 9.13 2.19
C GLN A 92 -0.08 9.55 3.20
N ARG A 93 0.30 10.21 4.28
CA ARG A 93 -0.67 10.75 5.25
C ARG A 93 -1.59 11.77 4.60
N TYR A 94 -1.03 12.66 3.79
CA TYR A 94 -1.81 13.66 3.08
C TYR A 94 -2.80 13.03 2.11
N LYS A 95 -2.37 12.05 1.33
CA LYS A 95 -3.24 11.31 0.41
C LYS A 95 -4.37 10.58 1.15
N LYS A 96 -4.06 9.96 2.27
CA LYS A 96 -5.04 9.22 3.05
C LYS A 96 -6.14 10.14 3.60
N LEU A 97 -5.79 11.32 4.06
CA LEU A 97 -6.77 12.31 4.50
C LEU A 97 -7.69 12.75 3.36
N LYS A 98 -7.14 12.99 2.18
CA LYS A 98 -7.93 13.34 1.00
C LYS A 98 -8.89 12.22 0.59
N GLN A 99 -8.42 10.97 0.59
CA GLN A 99 -9.25 9.82 0.25
C GLN A 99 -10.39 9.64 1.25
N HIS A 100 -10.13 9.87 2.53
CA HIS A 100 -11.17 9.79 3.55
C HIS A 100 -12.28 10.80 3.29
N ASN A 101 -11.92 12.04 2.98
CA ASN A 101 -12.89 13.09 2.65
C ASN A 101 -13.72 12.74 1.42
N ILE A 102 -13.09 12.15 0.40
CA ILE A 102 -13.80 11.72 -0.82
C ILE A 102 -14.79 10.60 -0.53
N ILE A 103 -14.41 9.65 0.32
CA ILE A 103 -15.26 8.52 0.69
C ILE A 103 -16.48 8.98 1.48
N GLU A 104 -16.35 9.99 2.34
CA GLU A 104 -17.45 10.53 3.11
C GLU A 104 -18.52 11.21 2.24
N GLU A 105 -18.17 11.62 1.03
CA GLU A 105 -19.10 12.24 0.09
C GLU A 105 -19.98 11.23 -0.65
N TYR A 106 -19.72 9.95 -0.51
CA TYR A 106 -20.56 8.90 -1.05
C TYR A 106 -21.79 8.71 -0.13
#